data_ae2199eaa821c965a4299413667e8343
#
_entry.id   ae2199eaa821c965a4299413667e8343
#
_cell.length_a   1.000
_cell.length_b   1.000
_cell.length_c   1.000
_cell.angle_alpha   90.00
_cell.angle_beta   90.00
_cell.angle_gamma   90.00
#
_symmetry.space_group_name_H-M   'P 1'
#
loop_
_entity.id
_entity.type
_entity.pdbx_description
1 polymer ?
#
loop_
_entity_poly.entity_id
_entity_poly.type
_entity_poly.pdbx_seq_one_letter_code
_entity_poly.pdbx_strand_id
1 'polypeptide(L)'
;SATTTRLKIICLNHNIGLIVIDEIQNAIQTAAKNRQIKPLIKFLVELTNETTTGICFCGTLEAEAVFEKQEHLKRRTRGYRLLPMKFDVTYRKFITELWEHQVVLKKKPLTEKLMKQMYDLSAGIPAYLVKIFEEAQAQAILSGKEELSYEVIKQAVVMLGIEVPKVYGKYGTSISDFTVQEVQMKTVVSELS
;
A
#
# COMPACT_ATOMS: atom_id res chain seq x y z
N SER A 1 25.55 17.85 7.99
CA SER A 1 24.88 19.09 8.39
C SER A 1 24.46 18.98 9.85
N ALA A 2 24.20 20.12 10.52
CA ALA A 2 23.79 20.15 11.93
C ALA A 2 22.55 19.25 12.19
N THR A 3 21.61 19.22 11.27
CA THR A 3 20.37 18.39 11.34
C THR A 3 20.69 16.88 11.34
N THR A 4 21.62 16.45 10.51
CA THR A 4 22.09 15.06 10.42
C THR A 4 22.70 14.58 11.73
N THR A 5 23.55 15.40 12.34
CA THR A 5 24.19 15.11 13.62
C THR A 5 23.15 15.02 14.75
N ARG A 6 22.17 15.95 14.77
CA ARG A 6 21.09 15.92 15.76
C ARG A 6 20.26 14.64 15.68
N LEU A 7 19.90 14.19 14.47
CA LEU A 7 19.13 12.96 14.31
C LEU A 7 19.90 11.72 14.83
N LYS A 8 21.21 11.61 14.53
CA LYS A 8 22.06 10.55 15.06
C LYS A 8 22.08 10.56 16.60
N ILE A 9 22.28 11.73 17.20
CA ILE A 9 22.27 11.89 18.66
C ILE A 9 20.92 11.46 19.27
N ILE A 10 19.82 11.83 18.65
CA ILE A 10 18.47 11.42 19.09
C ILE A 10 18.35 9.89 19.03
N CYS A 11 18.74 9.27 17.91
CA CYS A 11 18.68 7.82 17.76
C CYS A 11 19.46 7.09 18.85
N LEU A 12 20.70 7.54 19.15
CA LEU A 12 21.55 6.93 20.15
C LEU A 12 21.03 7.16 21.58
N ASN A 13 20.66 8.39 21.92
CA ASN A 13 20.24 8.73 23.28
C ASN A 13 18.89 8.09 23.69
N HIS A 14 18.01 7.84 22.70
CA HIS A 14 16.69 7.27 22.94
C HIS A 14 16.56 5.80 22.51
N ASN A 15 17.68 5.16 22.15
CA ASN A 15 17.70 3.75 21.70
C ASN A 15 16.64 3.47 20.62
N ILE A 16 16.55 4.33 19.59
CA ILE A 16 15.58 4.17 18.52
C ILE A 16 15.96 2.98 17.66
N GLY A 17 15.17 1.91 17.72
CA GLY A 17 15.43 0.68 16.94
C GLY A 17 14.98 0.76 15.49
N LEU A 18 13.93 1.55 15.18
CA LEU A 18 13.35 1.65 13.84
C LEU A 18 12.86 3.07 13.55
N ILE A 19 13.15 3.54 12.34
CA ILE A 19 12.54 4.76 11.76
C ILE A 19 11.71 4.32 10.55
N VAL A 20 10.43 4.69 10.53
CA VAL A 20 9.58 4.49 9.35
C VAL A 20 9.48 5.82 8.60
N ILE A 21 9.83 5.80 7.31
CA ILE A 21 9.71 6.96 6.43
C ILE A 21 8.62 6.65 5.41
N ASP A 22 7.48 7.31 5.59
CA ASP A 22 6.37 7.20 4.66
C ASP A 22 6.52 8.17 3.49
N GLU A 23 5.86 7.87 2.37
CA GLU A 23 5.88 8.67 1.14
C GLU A 23 7.32 9.00 0.65
N ILE A 24 8.22 8.02 0.73
CA ILE A 24 9.65 8.21 0.40
C ILE A 24 9.87 8.77 -1.01
N GLN A 25 8.95 8.55 -1.97
CA GLN A 25 9.04 9.11 -3.31
C GLN A 25 9.10 10.64 -3.30
N ASN A 26 8.49 11.33 -2.33
CA ASN A 26 8.53 12.79 -2.22
C ASN A 26 9.95 13.28 -1.89
N ALA A 27 10.62 12.62 -0.96
CA ALA A 27 12.02 12.92 -0.61
C ALA A 27 12.95 12.62 -1.79
N ILE A 28 12.72 11.51 -2.50
CA ILE A 28 13.49 11.11 -3.68
C ILE A 28 13.31 12.13 -4.82
N GLN A 29 12.07 12.54 -5.12
CA GLN A 29 11.79 13.52 -6.16
C GLN A 29 12.43 14.88 -5.85
N THR A 30 12.35 15.32 -4.60
CA THR A 30 13.00 16.55 -4.14
C THR A 30 14.52 16.46 -4.25
N ALA A 31 15.11 15.35 -3.81
CA ALA A 31 16.54 15.10 -3.93
C ALA A 31 16.99 14.99 -5.40
N ALA A 32 16.16 14.45 -6.28
CA ALA A 32 16.44 14.37 -7.72
C ALA A 32 16.48 15.76 -8.37
N LYS A 33 15.48 16.59 -8.08
CA LYS A 33 15.41 17.99 -8.57
C LYS A 33 16.65 18.80 -8.15
N ASN A 34 17.13 18.57 -6.94
CA ASN A 34 18.27 19.28 -6.37
C ASN A 34 19.63 18.57 -6.61
N ARG A 35 19.68 17.51 -7.40
CA ARG A 35 20.86 16.67 -7.62
C ARG A 35 21.46 16.10 -6.32
N GLN A 36 20.63 15.84 -5.31
CA GLN A 36 21.03 15.41 -3.98
C GLN A 36 20.66 13.95 -3.65
N ILE A 37 20.34 13.12 -4.63
CA ILE A 37 20.05 11.70 -4.39
C ILE A 37 21.22 10.98 -3.71
N LYS A 38 22.44 11.17 -4.21
CA LYS A 38 23.64 10.52 -3.62
C LYS A 38 23.87 10.97 -2.17
N PRO A 39 23.83 12.27 -1.83
CA PRO A 39 23.92 12.74 -0.44
C PRO A 39 22.82 12.17 0.46
N LEU A 40 21.57 12.10 -0.01
CA LEU A 40 20.47 11.51 0.75
C LEU A 40 20.74 10.04 1.09
N ILE A 41 21.10 9.24 0.08
CA ILE A 41 21.40 7.82 0.25
C ILE A 41 22.58 7.61 1.19
N LYS A 42 23.66 8.38 1.00
CA LYS A 42 24.82 8.33 1.88
C LYS A 42 24.44 8.60 3.33
N PHE A 43 23.62 9.62 3.58
CA PHE A 43 23.13 9.94 4.91
C PHE A 43 22.34 8.79 5.53
N LEU A 44 21.41 8.16 4.79
CA LEU A 44 20.60 7.06 5.29
C LEU A 44 21.47 5.83 5.65
N VAL A 45 22.48 5.53 4.84
CA VAL A 45 23.44 4.46 5.11
C VAL A 45 24.30 4.78 6.33
N GLU A 46 24.81 5.99 6.47
CA GLU A 46 25.58 6.42 7.64
C GLU A 46 24.74 6.36 8.92
N LEU A 47 23.48 6.79 8.86
CA LEU A 47 22.56 6.73 9.99
C LEU A 47 22.42 5.29 10.51
N THR A 48 22.13 4.33 9.62
CA THR A 48 21.99 2.92 10.02
C THR A 48 23.29 2.32 10.55
N ASN A 49 24.43 2.68 9.97
CA ASN A 49 25.73 2.13 10.40
C ASN A 49 26.18 2.67 11.77
N GLU A 50 25.89 3.93 12.06
CA GLU A 50 26.39 4.61 13.27
C GLU A 50 25.46 4.50 14.47
N THR A 51 24.16 4.23 14.22
CA THR A 51 23.15 4.23 15.29
C THR A 51 22.54 2.85 15.55
N THR A 52 22.85 1.84 14.74
CA THR A 52 22.17 0.52 14.74
C THR A 52 20.65 0.61 14.51
N THR A 53 20.13 1.78 14.13
CA THR A 53 18.71 2.02 13.85
C THR A 53 18.34 1.46 12.48
N GLY A 54 17.34 0.60 12.42
CA GLY A 54 16.75 0.16 11.15
C GLY A 54 15.95 1.27 10.47
N ILE A 55 15.87 1.27 9.14
CA ILE A 55 15.01 2.20 8.40
C ILE A 55 14.06 1.39 7.52
N CYS A 56 12.76 1.67 7.66
CA CYS A 56 11.70 1.15 6.79
C CYS A 56 11.21 2.28 5.88
N PHE A 57 11.26 2.04 4.58
CA PHE A 57 10.71 2.98 3.57
C PHE A 57 9.35 2.49 3.10
N CYS A 58 8.33 3.34 3.20
CA CYS A 58 7.03 3.13 2.60
C CYS A 58 6.86 4.13 1.45
N GLY A 59 6.26 3.70 0.35
CA GLY A 59 6.05 4.58 -0.79
C GLY A 59 5.49 3.85 -2.02
N THR A 60 5.39 4.57 -3.12
CA THR A 60 4.90 4.05 -4.39
C THR A 60 5.95 3.16 -5.08
N LEU A 61 5.50 2.33 -6.03
CA LEU A 61 6.38 1.49 -6.85
C LEU A 61 7.42 2.30 -7.66
N GLU A 62 7.17 3.59 -7.88
CA GLU A 62 8.13 4.49 -8.53
C GLU A 62 9.40 4.71 -7.69
N ALA A 63 9.24 4.72 -6.37
CA ALA A 63 10.39 4.87 -5.46
C ALA A 63 11.34 3.67 -5.55
N GLU A 64 10.82 2.47 -5.76
CA GLU A 64 11.61 1.24 -5.87
C GLU A 64 12.68 1.33 -6.96
N ALA A 65 12.33 1.88 -8.12
CA ALA A 65 13.26 2.02 -9.24
C ALA A 65 14.51 2.84 -8.91
N VAL A 66 14.43 3.74 -7.93
CA VAL A 66 15.59 4.53 -7.48
C VAL A 66 16.50 3.71 -6.59
N PHE A 67 15.92 2.89 -5.70
CA PHE A 67 16.69 1.99 -4.83
C PHE A 67 17.37 0.86 -5.62
N GLU A 68 16.69 0.31 -6.63
CA GLU A 68 17.25 -0.75 -7.49
C GLU A 68 18.49 -0.29 -8.27
N LYS A 69 18.60 0.99 -8.62
CA LYS A 69 19.76 1.55 -9.31
C LYS A 69 20.99 1.72 -8.43
N GLN A 70 20.86 1.51 -7.12
CA GLN A 70 21.94 1.72 -6.14
C GLN A 70 22.41 0.36 -5.61
N GLU A 71 23.47 -0.20 -6.22
CA GLU A 71 24.01 -1.53 -5.88
C GLU A 71 24.25 -1.77 -4.38
N HIS A 72 24.74 -0.75 -3.66
CA HIS A 72 25.03 -0.86 -2.24
C HIS A 72 23.76 -0.86 -1.37
N LEU A 73 22.64 -0.28 -1.83
CA LEU A 73 21.36 -0.38 -1.15
C LEU A 73 20.69 -1.72 -1.46
N LYS A 74 20.73 -2.16 -2.71
CA LYS A 74 20.15 -3.44 -3.14
C LYS A 74 20.60 -4.62 -2.30
N ARG A 75 21.85 -4.62 -1.83
CA ARG A 75 22.39 -5.68 -0.96
C ARG A 75 21.93 -5.58 0.50
N ARG A 76 21.46 -4.42 0.94
CA ARG A 76 21.12 -4.12 2.34
C ARG A 76 19.63 -3.99 2.59
N THR A 77 18.82 -3.87 1.53
CA THR A 77 17.38 -3.70 1.63
C THR A 77 16.65 -4.94 1.15
N ARG A 78 15.54 -5.24 1.81
CA ARG A 78 14.55 -6.19 1.32
C ARG A 78 13.32 -5.39 0.93
N GLY A 79 12.96 -5.43 -0.36
CA GLY A 79 11.72 -4.83 -0.86
C GLY A 79 10.55 -5.79 -0.68
N TYR A 80 9.42 -5.24 -0.29
CA TYR A 80 8.14 -5.93 -0.26
C TYR A 80 7.12 -5.12 -1.06
N ARG A 81 6.44 -5.75 -2.02
CA ARG A 81 5.42 -5.10 -2.82
C ARG A 81 4.04 -5.50 -2.33
N LEU A 82 3.24 -4.52 -1.94
CA LEU A 82 1.83 -4.71 -1.69
C LEU A 82 1.10 -4.62 -3.04
N LEU A 83 0.78 -5.76 -3.61
CA LEU A 83 0.05 -5.85 -4.87
C LEU A 83 -1.46 -5.94 -4.62
N PRO A 84 -2.29 -5.62 -5.62
CA PRO A 84 -3.73 -5.89 -5.56
C PRO A 84 -4.01 -7.34 -5.19
N MET A 85 -5.06 -7.58 -4.43
CA MET A 85 -5.50 -8.94 -4.09
C MET A 85 -5.93 -9.68 -5.36
N LYS A 86 -5.65 -10.97 -5.42
CA LYS A 86 -6.25 -11.87 -6.42
C LYS A 86 -7.69 -12.17 -6.07
N PHE A 87 -8.49 -12.57 -7.05
CA PHE A 87 -9.84 -13.10 -6.81
C PHE A 87 -9.75 -14.53 -6.22
N ASP A 88 -9.25 -14.63 -5.00
CA ASP A 88 -9.00 -15.85 -4.26
C ASP A 88 -9.68 -15.85 -2.88
N VAL A 89 -9.31 -16.78 -2.02
CA VAL A 89 -9.84 -16.91 -0.66
C VAL A 89 -9.59 -15.65 0.17
N THR A 90 -8.44 -15.00 0.00
CA THR A 90 -8.08 -13.78 0.74
C THR A 90 -9.00 -12.63 0.39
N TYR A 91 -9.24 -12.39 -0.90
CA TYR A 91 -10.19 -11.38 -1.36
C TYR A 91 -11.60 -11.68 -0.87
N ARG A 92 -12.06 -12.94 -1.01
CA ARG A 92 -13.39 -13.35 -0.57
C ARG A 92 -13.63 -13.10 0.91
N LYS A 93 -12.64 -13.44 1.73
CA LYS A 93 -12.68 -13.17 3.17
C LYS A 93 -12.74 -11.68 3.44
N PHE A 94 -11.88 -10.89 2.82
CA PHE A 94 -11.84 -9.43 2.98
C PHE A 94 -13.18 -8.77 2.61
N ILE A 95 -13.72 -9.09 1.43
CA ILE A 95 -14.97 -8.46 0.97
C ILE A 95 -16.19 -8.91 1.78
N THR A 96 -16.19 -10.14 2.28
CA THR A 96 -17.25 -10.65 3.16
C THR A 96 -17.25 -9.90 4.48
N GLU A 97 -16.09 -9.74 5.12
CA GLU A 97 -15.95 -8.93 6.33
C GLU A 97 -16.38 -7.48 6.10
N LEU A 98 -15.90 -6.87 5.02
CA LEU A 98 -16.30 -5.50 4.66
C LEU A 98 -17.81 -5.38 4.49
N TRP A 99 -18.45 -6.37 3.85
CA TRP A 99 -19.88 -6.37 3.57
C TRP A 99 -20.76 -6.47 4.82
N GLU A 100 -20.26 -7.06 5.91
CA GLU A 100 -20.97 -7.13 7.20
C GLU A 100 -21.13 -5.76 7.86
N HIS A 101 -20.26 -4.80 7.51
CA HIS A 101 -20.28 -3.43 8.02
C HIS A 101 -21.28 -2.51 7.30
N GLN A 102 -22.34 -3.08 6.67
CA GLN A 102 -23.41 -2.29 6.10
C GLN A 102 -24.17 -1.49 7.17
N VAL A 103 -24.30 -0.18 6.96
CA VAL A 103 -25.08 0.74 7.82
C VAL A 103 -26.41 1.13 7.21
N VAL A 104 -26.71 0.69 5.98
CA VAL A 104 -28.00 0.90 5.31
C VAL A 104 -29.11 0.09 5.98
N LEU A 105 -30.35 0.59 5.95
CA LEU A 105 -31.50 -0.06 6.61
C LEU A 105 -31.83 -1.42 6.00
N LYS A 106 -31.73 -1.54 4.68
CA LYS A 106 -32.08 -2.77 3.93
C LYS A 106 -30.81 -3.55 3.58
N LYS A 107 -30.21 -4.19 4.59
CA LYS A 107 -29.02 -5.01 4.38
C LYS A 107 -29.29 -6.15 3.41
N LYS A 108 -28.42 -6.31 2.42
CA LYS A 108 -28.47 -7.41 1.45
C LYS A 108 -27.31 -8.37 1.63
N PRO A 109 -27.53 -9.66 1.42
CA PRO A 109 -26.45 -10.64 1.44
C PRO A 109 -25.49 -10.38 0.27
N LEU A 110 -24.21 -10.62 0.50
CA LEU A 110 -23.19 -10.57 -0.54
C LEU A 110 -23.32 -11.80 -1.45
N THR A 111 -23.63 -11.58 -2.72
CA THR A 111 -23.70 -12.66 -3.70
C THR A 111 -22.36 -12.83 -4.42
N GLU A 112 -22.07 -14.03 -4.94
CA GLU A 112 -20.86 -14.29 -5.73
C GLU A 112 -20.74 -13.36 -6.95
N LYS A 113 -21.86 -13.08 -7.61
CA LYS A 113 -21.93 -12.12 -8.71
C LYS A 113 -21.48 -10.73 -8.27
N LEU A 114 -21.96 -10.26 -7.13
CA LEU A 114 -21.63 -8.94 -6.61
C LEU A 114 -20.18 -8.87 -6.14
N MET A 115 -19.65 -9.93 -5.51
CA MET A 115 -18.21 -10.05 -5.19
C MET A 115 -17.36 -9.86 -6.43
N LYS A 116 -17.69 -10.55 -7.53
CA LYS A 116 -16.95 -10.44 -8.79
C LYS A 116 -17.04 -9.04 -9.38
N GLN A 117 -18.22 -8.44 -9.34
CA GLN A 117 -18.43 -7.06 -9.81
C GLN A 117 -17.62 -6.04 -9.00
N MET A 118 -17.59 -6.17 -7.66
CA MET A 118 -16.75 -5.32 -6.80
C MET A 118 -15.26 -5.50 -7.09
N TYR A 119 -14.84 -6.75 -7.37
CA TYR A 119 -13.47 -7.04 -7.76
C TYR A 119 -13.09 -6.32 -9.06
N ASP A 120 -13.94 -6.43 -10.09
CA ASP A 120 -13.70 -5.84 -11.40
C ASP A 120 -13.65 -4.29 -11.33
N LEU A 121 -14.46 -3.68 -10.46
CA LEU A 121 -14.47 -2.23 -10.23
C LEU A 121 -13.26 -1.71 -9.44
N SER A 122 -12.69 -2.52 -8.57
CA SER A 122 -11.59 -2.14 -7.69
C SER A 122 -10.23 -2.67 -8.14
N ALA A 123 -10.21 -3.59 -9.13
CA ALA A 123 -9.03 -4.37 -9.51
C ALA A 123 -8.37 -5.09 -8.32
N GLY A 124 -9.13 -5.45 -7.29
CA GLY A 124 -8.63 -6.08 -6.08
C GLY A 124 -7.80 -5.17 -5.17
N ILE A 125 -7.82 -3.86 -5.38
CA ILE A 125 -7.12 -2.89 -4.53
C ILE A 125 -7.94 -2.63 -3.26
N PRO A 126 -7.44 -2.99 -2.05
CA PRO A 126 -8.21 -2.87 -0.81
C PRO A 126 -8.73 -1.46 -0.54
N ALA A 127 -7.90 -0.45 -0.76
CA ALA A 127 -8.26 0.95 -0.55
C ALA A 127 -9.44 1.38 -1.45
N TYR A 128 -9.50 0.86 -2.68
CA TYR A 128 -10.62 1.15 -3.58
C TYR A 128 -11.88 0.43 -3.17
N LEU A 129 -11.77 -0.83 -2.72
CA LEU A 129 -12.91 -1.58 -2.19
C LEU A 129 -13.58 -0.84 -1.03
N VAL A 130 -12.78 -0.39 -0.06
CA VAL A 130 -13.30 0.35 1.10
C VAL A 130 -13.95 1.66 0.66
N LYS A 131 -13.28 2.47 -0.15
CA LYS A 131 -13.83 3.75 -0.64
C LYS A 131 -15.11 3.58 -1.45
N ILE A 132 -15.16 2.59 -2.34
CA ILE A 132 -16.36 2.28 -3.13
C ILE A 132 -17.51 1.87 -2.21
N PHE A 133 -17.23 1.04 -1.21
CA PHE A 133 -18.21 0.59 -0.25
C PHE A 133 -18.79 1.72 0.62
N GLU A 134 -17.91 2.59 1.13
CA GLU A 134 -18.30 3.78 1.92
C GLU A 134 -19.16 4.73 1.09
N GLU A 135 -18.71 5.10 -0.10
CA GLU A 135 -19.44 6.02 -0.99
C GLU A 135 -20.78 5.43 -1.45
N ALA A 136 -20.82 4.13 -1.76
CA ALA A 136 -22.05 3.46 -2.15
C ALA A 136 -23.10 3.50 -1.02
N GLN A 137 -22.68 3.32 0.24
CA GLN A 137 -23.56 3.46 1.39
C GLN A 137 -24.08 4.90 1.54
N ALA A 138 -23.19 5.89 1.42
CA ALA A 138 -23.58 7.30 1.47
C ALA A 138 -24.64 7.61 0.41
N GLN A 139 -24.45 7.16 -0.84
CA GLN A 139 -25.42 7.35 -1.92
C GLN A 139 -26.75 6.61 -1.68
N ALA A 140 -26.68 5.38 -1.14
CA ALA A 140 -27.87 4.62 -0.81
C ALA A 140 -28.73 5.34 0.24
N ILE A 141 -28.11 5.91 1.27
CA ILE A 141 -28.76 6.67 2.33
C ILE A 141 -29.30 7.99 1.80
N LEU A 142 -28.50 8.78 1.10
CA LEU A 142 -28.89 10.09 0.57
C LEU A 142 -30.04 9.99 -0.44
N SER A 143 -30.08 8.92 -1.23
CA SER A 143 -31.17 8.67 -2.18
C SER A 143 -32.45 8.13 -1.54
N GLY A 144 -32.44 7.78 -0.26
CA GLY A 144 -33.54 7.16 0.47
C GLY A 144 -33.86 5.71 0.04
N LYS A 145 -33.05 5.12 -0.85
CA LYS A 145 -33.21 3.71 -1.25
C LYS A 145 -32.82 2.74 -0.14
N GLU A 146 -31.84 3.14 0.66
CA GLU A 146 -31.38 2.42 1.84
C GLU A 146 -30.97 0.96 1.55
N GLU A 147 -30.42 0.71 0.36
CA GLU A 147 -29.92 -0.60 -0.02
C GLU A 147 -28.71 -0.50 -0.96
N LEU A 148 -27.78 -1.44 -0.85
CA LEU A 148 -26.64 -1.56 -1.73
C LEU A 148 -26.99 -2.41 -2.96
N SER A 149 -27.21 -1.75 -4.10
CA SER A 149 -27.34 -2.39 -5.41
C SER A 149 -26.08 -2.19 -6.25
N TYR A 150 -25.92 -3.00 -7.30
CA TYR A 150 -24.81 -2.83 -8.23
C TYR A 150 -24.78 -1.45 -8.90
N GLU A 151 -25.96 -0.91 -9.19
CA GLU A 151 -26.12 0.42 -9.79
C GLU A 151 -25.58 1.51 -8.87
N VAL A 152 -25.91 1.44 -7.57
CA VAL A 152 -25.40 2.38 -6.57
C VAL A 152 -23.88 2.28 -6.43
N ILE A 153 -23.35 1.05 -6.40
CA ILE A 153 -21.90 0.79 -6.34
C ILE A 153 -21.20 1.36 -7.58
N LYS A 154 -21.75 1.17 -8.77
CA LYS A 154 -21.19 1.71 -10.00
C LYS A 154 -21.21 3.24 -10.03
N GLN A 155 -22.28 3.86 -9.53
CA GLN A 155 -22.33 5.31 -9.36
C GLN A 155 -21.25 5.82 -8.42
N ALA A 156 -21.03 5.14 -7.29
CA ALA A 156 -19.96 5.48 -6.35
C ALA A 156 -18.57 5.48 -7.03
N VAL A 157 -18.28 4.50 -7.87
CA VAL A 157 -17.01 4.45 -8.63
C VAL A 157 -16.85 5.66 -9.53
N VAL A 158 -17.91 6.05 -10.23
CA VAL A 158 -17.90 7.24 -11.11
C VAL A 158 -17.69 8.51 -10.30
N MET A 159 -18.38 8.67 -9.16
CA MET A 159 -18.23 9.85 -8.30
C MET A 159 -16.84 9.96 -7.67
N LEU A 160 -16.24 8.84 -7.32
CA LEU A 160 -14.89 8.80 -6.76
C LEU A 160 -13.80 9.01 -7.82
N GLY A 161 -14.12 8.96 -9.11
CA GLY A 161 -13.13 9.06 -10.19
C GLY A 161 -12.05 7.98 -10.09
N ILE A 162 -12.42 6.77 -9.66
CA ILE A 162 -11.45 5.70 -9.46
C ILE A 162 -10.92 5.20 -10.79
N GLU A 163 -9.60 5.34 -10.97
CA GLU A 163 -8.87 4.76 -12.08
C GLU A 163 -7.78 3.80 -11.53
N VAL A 164 -7.69 2.61 -12.11
CA VAL A 164 -6.62 1.66 -11.73
C VAL A 164 -5.29 2.19 -12.24
N PRO A 165 -4.28 2.37 -11.37
CA PRO A 165 -2.99 2.90 -11.79
C PRO A 165 -2.33 2.06 -12.88
N LYS A 166 -1.85 2.71 -13.96
CA LYS A 166 -1.19 2.05 -15.11
C LYS A 166 0.04 1.23 -14.71
N VAL A 167 0.67 1.55 -13.59
CA VAL A 167 1.81 0.83 -13.05
C VAL A 167 1.49 -0.66 -12.81
N TYR A 168 0.27 -0.99 -12.45
CA TYR A 168 -0.15 -2.38 -12.26
C TYR A 168 -0.23 -3.17 -13.57
N GLY A 169 -0.40 -2.53 -14.71
CA GLY A 169 -0.35 -3.17 -16.02
C GLY A 169 1.03 -3.72 -16.42
N LYS A 170 2.11 -3.32 -15.71
CA LYS A 170 3.45 -3.88 -15.91
C LYS A 170 3.64 -5.25 -15.23
N TYR A 171 2.75 -5.61 -14.31
CA TYR A 171 2.81 -6.86 -13.54
C TYR A 171 1.82 -7.92 -14.01
N GLY A 172 1.20 -7.71 -15.15
CA GLY A 172 0.23 -8.59 -15.79
C GLY A 172 -0.93 -7.80 -16.36
N THR A 173 -1.29 -8.05 -17.60
CA THR A 173 -2.46 -7.45 -18.25
C THR A 173 -3.77 -8.11 -17.82
N SER A 174 -3.68 -9.26 -17.16
CA SER A 174 -4.79 -9.98 -16.56
C SER A 174 -4.72 -9.83 -15.04
N ILE A 175 -5.84 -9.47 -14.46
CA ILE A 175 -6.04 -9.42 -13.00
C ILE A 175 -5.75 -10.79 -12.35
N SER A 176 -5.78 -11.88 -13.14
CA SER A 176 -5.42 -13.25 -12.72
C SER A 176 -3.91 -13.48 -12.56
N ASP A 177 -3.06 -12.63 -13.14
CA ASP A 177 -1.60 -12.85 -13.22
C ASP A 177 -0.79 -12.19 -12.10
N PHE A 178 -1.47 -11.49 -11.18
CA PHE A 178 -0.83 -11.02 -9.96
C PHE A 178 -0.47 -12.22 -9.08
N THR A 179 0.69 -12.79 -9.32
CA THR A 179 1.29 -13.73 -8.37
C THR A 179 1.73 -12.94 -7.16
N VAL A 180 1.03 -13.12 -6.05
CA VAL A 180 1.65 -12.94 -4.74
C VAL A 180 2.84 -13.90 -4.76
N GLN A 181 4.06 -13.39 -4.93
CA GLN A 181 5.20 -14.14 -4.45
C GLN A 181 4.87 -14.35 -2.99
N GLU A 182 4.55 -15.59 -2.62
CA GLU A 182 4.56 -16.01 -1.25
C GLU A 182 5.94 -15.65 -0.73
N VAL A 183 6.03 -14.49 -0.12
CA VAL A 183 7.11 -14.21 0.79
C VAL A 183 6.88 -15.22 1.90
N GLN A 184 7.52 -16.36 1.76
CA GLN A 184 7.71 -17.25 2.88
C GLN A 184 8.26 -16.35 3.98
N MET A 185 7.42 -16.03 4.95
CA MET A 185 7.85 -15.58 6.26
C MET A 185 8.61 -16.74 6.90
N LYS A 186 9.67 -17.20 6.24
CA LYS A 186 10.70 -18.00 6.86
C LYS A 186 11.57 -17.03 7.60
N THR A 187 11.23 -16.88 8.88
CA THR A 187 12.24 -16.88 9.91
C THR A 187 13.02 -15.58 10.10
N VAL A 188 12.33 -14.55 10.57
CA VAL A 188 12.98 -13.56 11.43
C VAL A 188 12.85 -13.96 12.93
N VAL A 189 12.03 -14.94 13.25
CA VAL A 189 11.77 -15.40 14.63
C VAL A 189 12.76 -16.47 15.12
N SER A 190 13.56 -17.11 14.24
CA SER A 190 14.50 -18.15 14.64
C SER A 190 15.95 -17.69 14.80
N GLU A 191 16.25 -16.41 14.62
CA GLU A 191 17.58 -15.84 14.90
C GLU A 191 17.59 -14.90 16.12
N LEU A 192 16.50 -14.87 16.89
CA LEU A 192 16.37 -14.14 18.15
C LEU A 192 16.13 -15.07 19.35
N SER A 193 16.43 -16.37 19.21
CA SER A 193 16.45 -17.31 20.33
C SER A 193 17.84 -17.86 20.56
#